data_cbc50a1da98b47bf8be320271b3cdc1b
#
_entry.id   cbc50a1da98b47bf8be320271b3cdc1b
#
_cell.length_a   1.000
_cell.length_b   1.000
_cell.length_c   1.000
_cell.angle_alpha   90.00
_cell.angle_beta   90.00
_cell.angle_gamma   90.00
#
_symmetry.space_group_name_H-M   'P 1'
#
loop_
_entity.id
_entity.type
_entity.pdbx_description
1 polymer ?
#
loop_
_entity_poly.entity_id
_entity_poly.type
_entity_poly.pdbx_seq_one_letter_code
_entity_poly.pdbx_strand_id
1 'polypeptide(L)'
;VSTLSKVIGRDTALSARLIKVVNSPLLRAAQEVTDLHTAITRLGVNYSSNLAIGLVMEQIFNARSEVVEQKMRDVWRRSLEVAGVSYALCRSYSQLKPDQAALGGLVHQIGVLPILTYAEDHYELLSDPVSLNHVIERIHPLLGDKLLRVWEFPEQLVEIPGQYLDFSRQSSRIDYVDLVQVATLYCHKDTEHP
;
A
#
# COMPACT_ATOMS: atom_id res chain seq x y z
N VAL A 1 19.21 9.19 -8.63
CA VAL A 1 19.44 7.77 -8.32
C VAL A 1 20.51 7.63 -7.24
N SER A 2 21.72 8.12 -7.43
CA SER A 2 22.84 7.92 -6.50
C SER A 2 22.54 8.38 -5.05
N THR A 3 21.90 9.53 -4.86
CA THR A 3 21.55 10.03 -3.50
C THR A 3 20.53 9.12 -2.83
N LEU A 4 19.45 8.73 -3.53
CA LEU A 4 18.42 7.85 -3.00
C LEU A 4 18.98 6.46 -2.67
N SER A 5 19.83 5.92 -3.55
CA SER A 5 20.54 4.65 -3.33
C SER A 5 21.40 4.67 -2.06
N LYS A 6 22.08 5.79 -1.78
CA LYS A 6 22.86 5.95 -0.54
C LYS A 6 21.99 6.05 0.71
N VAL A 7 20.83 6.70 0.62
CA VAL A 7 19.91 6.84 1.76
C VAL A 7 19.28 5.50 2.09
N ILE A 8 18.66 4.83 1.12
CA ILE A 8 18.02 3.53 1.30
C ILE A 8 19.04 2.46 1.67
N GLY A 9 20.24 2.52 1.08
CA GLY A 9 21.34 1.57 1.32
C GLY A 9 21.90 1.54 2.74
N ARG A 10 21.55 2.52 3.57
CA ARG A 10 21.89 2.50 5.02
C ARG A 10 21.07 1.48 5.81
N ASP A 11 19.91 1.10 5.29
CA ASP A 11 19.07 0.04 5.83
C ASP A 11 19.10 -1.17 4.89
N THR A 12 19.82 -2.22 5.32
CA THR A 12 20.01 -3.44 4.53
C THR A 12 18.68 -4.19 4.35
N ALA A 13 17.80 -4.19 5.36
CA ALA A 13 16.52 -4.86 5.30
C ALA A 13 15.58 -4.16 4.30
N LEU A 14 15.51 -2.83 4.36
CA LEU A 14 14.75 -2.02 3.41
C LEU A 14 15.26 -2.21 1.98
N SER A 15 16.58 -2.21 1.78
CA SER A 15 17.22 -2.45 0.48
C SER A 15 16.83 -3.81 -0.11
N ALA A 16 16.93 -4.87 0.68
CA ALA A 16 16.58 -6.22 0.27
C ALA A 16 15.08 -6.34 -0.08
N ARG A 17 14.21 -5.72 0.70
CA ARG A 17 12.76 -5.70 0.46
C ARG A 17 12.41 -4.94 -0.81
N LEU A 18 13.04 -3.79 -1.06
CA LEU A 18 12.82 -3.03 -2.29
C LEU A 18 13.24 -3.85 -3.52
N ILE A 19 14.39 -4.50 -3.50
CA ILE A 19 14.84 -5.38 -4.57
C ILE A 19 13.86 -6.55 -4.78
N LYS A 20 13.35 -7.15 -3.69
CA LYS A 20 12.35 -8.22 -3.76
C LYS A 20 11.06 -7.76 -4.42
N VAL A 21 10.57 -6.56 -4.10
CA VAL A 21 9.36 -5.99 -4.73
C VAL A 21 9.57 -5.72 -6.21
N VAL A 22 10.74 -5.20 -6.60
CA VAL A 22 11.09 -4.95 -8.02
C VAL A 22 11.11 -6.25 -8.83
N ASN A 23 11.49 -7.35 -8.21
CA ASN A 23 11.52 -8.68 -8.82
C ASN A 23 10.21 -9.45 -8.71
N SER A 24 9.17 -8.86 -8.08
CA SER A 24 7.84 -9.48 -8.00
C SER A 24 7.24 -9.69 -9.40
N PRO A 25 6.32 -10.65 -9.58
CA PRO A 25 5.69 -10.90 -10.87
C PRO A 25 5.03 -9.67 -11.49
N LEU A 26 4.54 -8.75 -10.66
CA LEU A 26 3.86 -7.52 -11.08
C LEU A 26 4.82 -6.49 -11.74
N LEU A 27 6.08 -6.44 -11.27
CA LEU A 27 7.08 -5.46 -11.72
C LEU A 27 8.24 -6.11 -12.47
N ARG A 28 8.23 -7.44 -12.61
CA ARG A 28 9.32 -8.24 -13.16
C ARG A 28 9.62 -7.89 -14.61
N ALA A 29 10.90 -7.62 -14.91
CA ALA A 29 11.41 -7.60 -16.28
C ALA A 29 12.07 -8.94 -16.64
N ALA A 30 12.54 -9.01 -17.88
CA ALA A 30 13.24 -10.18 -18.42
C ALA A 30 14.51 -10.55 -17.64
N GLN A 31 15.13 -9.59 -16.94
CA GLN A 31 16.32 -9.81 -16.13
C GLN A 31 16.03 -9.48 -14.67
N GLU A 32 16.53 -10.33 -13.79
CA GLU A 32 16.48 -10.14 -12.33
C GLU A 32 17.35 -8.96 -11.92
N VAL A 33 16.83 -8.13 -11.02
CA VAL A 33 17.53 -7.01 -10.41
C VAL A 33 18.22 -7.50 -9.13
N THR A 34 19.51 -7.31 -9.03
CA THR A 34 20.33 -7.82 -7.90
C THR A 34 20.88 -6.72 -7.01
N ASP A 35 20.80 -5.46 -7.43
CA ASP A 35 21.30 -4.32 -6.66
C ASP A 35 20.32 -3.14 -6.62
N LEU A 36 20.49 -2.33 -5.58
CA LEU A 36 19.60 -1.18 -5.30
C LEU A 36 19.69 -0.08 -6.35
N HIS A 37 20.87 0.18 -6.91
CA HIS A 37 21.05 1.22 -7.92
C HIS A 37 20.29 0.87 -9.20
N THR A 38 20.41 -0.37 -9.65
CA THR A 38 19.65 -0.90 -10.80
C THR A 38 18.16 -0.89 -10.53
N ALA A 39 17.73 -1.26 -9.31
CA ALA A 39 16.33 -1.20 -8.91
C ALA A 39 15.75 0.22 -9.05
N ILE A 40 16.44 1.22 -8.49
CA ILE A 40 16.01 2.62 -8.54
C ILE A 40 16.09 3.18 -9.97
N THR A 41 17.10 2.82 -10.72
CA THR A 41 17.23 3.25 -12.13
C THR A 41 16.06 2.75 -12.96
N ARG A 42 15.64 1.52 -12.72
CA ARG A 42 14.54 0.88 -13.45
C ARG A 42 13.17 1.44 -13.09
N LEU A 43 12.91 1.64 -11.80
CA LEU A 43 11.61 2.16 -11.30
C LEU A 43 11.50 3.68 -11.43
N GLY A 44 12.62 4.38 -11.49
CA GLY A 44 12.68 5.82 -11.32
C GLY A 44 12.76 6.26 -9.85
N VAL A 45 13.27 7.46 -9.63
CA VAL A 45 13.53 7.99 -8.27
C VAL A 45 12.25 8.16 -7.48
N ASN A 46 11.21 8.75 -8.08
CA ASN A 46 9.94 9.03 -7.39
C ASN A 46 9.22 7.76 -6.97
N TYR A 47 9.06 6.79 -7.88
CA TYR A 47 8.41 5.53 -7.56
C TYR A 47 9.19 4.76 -6.49
N SER A 48 10.52 4.71 -6.58
CA SER A 48 11.36 4.06 -5.58
C SER A 48 11.28 4.74 -4.21
N SER A 49 11.19 6.08 -4.16
CA SER A 49 10.98 6.82 -2.90
C SER A 49 9.64 6.45 -2.27
N ASN A 50 8.56 6.48 -3.04
CA ASN A 50 7.23 6.15 -2.56
C ASN A 50 7.14 4.71 -2.08
N LEU A 51 7.74 3.77 -2.82
CA LEU A 51 7.83 2.37 -2.42
C LEU A 51 8.62 2.19 -1.12
N ALA A 52 9.76 2.88 -0.97
CA ALA A 52 10.55 2.83 0.24
C ALA A 52 9.78 3.39 1.46
N ILE A 53 9.03 4.47 1.29
CA ILE A 53 8.14 5.02 2.32
C ILE A 53 7.12 3.96 2.75
N GLY A 54 6.43 3.32 1.80
CA GLY A 54 5.46 2.26 2.11
C GLY A 54 6.08 1.08 2.85
N LEU A 55 7.28 0.65 2.45
CA LEU A 55 8.01 -0.44 3.12
C LEU A 55 8.43 -0.07 4.55
N VAL A 56 8.81 1.18 4.80
CA VAL A 56 9.10 1.67 6.16
C VAL A 56 7.84 1.69 7.02
N MET A 57 6.70 2.14 6.46
CA MET A 57 5.42 2.13 7.17
C MET A 57 5.02 0.73 7.62
N GLU A 58 5.19 -0.28 6.76
CA GLU A 58 4.93 -1.67 7.13
C GLU A 58 5.85 -2.14 8.27
N GLN A 59 7.11 -1.69 8.31
CA GLN A 59 8.04 -2.06 9.38
C GLN A 59 7.68 -1.49 10.77
N ILE A 60 6.89 -0.40 10.82
CA ILE A 60 6.43 0.19 12.08
C ILE A 60 5.48 -0.74 12.82
N PHE A 61 4.68 -1.51 12.08
CA PHE A 61 3.72 -2.45 12.63
C PHE A 61 4.29 -3.87 12.61
N ASN A 62 4.81 -4.31 13.75
CA ASN A 62 5.40 -5.64 13.90
C ASN A 62 4.38 -6.59 14.52
N ALA A 63 4.19 -7.75 13.88
CA ALA A 63 3.43 -8.86 14.45
C ALA A 63 4.33 -9.70 15.37
N ARG A 64 3.75 -10.20 16.46
CA ARG A 64 4.39 -11.14 17.39
C ARG A 64 3.92 -12.58 17.16
N SER A 65 2.77 -12.75 16.53
CA SER A 65 2.19 -14.05 16.18
C SER A 65 2.21 -14.29 14.68
N GLU A 66 2.39 -15.54 14.28
CA GLU A 66 2.39 -15.94 12.87
C GLU A 66 1.06 -15.64 12.17
N VAL A 67 -0.06 -15.75 12.90
CA VAL A 67 -1.41 -15.47 12.38
C VAL A 67 -1.54 -13.99 11.98
N VAL A 68 -1.13 -13.07 12.86
CA VAL A 68 -1.18 -11.62 12.57
C VAL A 68 -0.18 -11.25 11.51
N GLU A 69 1.02 -11.81 11.56
CA GLU A 69 2.03 -11.60 10.53
C GLU A 69 1.53 -12.01 9.14
N GLN A 70 0.84 -13.16 9.03
CA GLN A 70 0.27 -13.60 7.75
C GLN A 70 -0.82 -12.62 7.26
N LYS A 71 -1.70 -12.18 8.14
CA LYS A 71 -2.73 -11.18 7.79
C LYS A 71 -2.12 -9.86 7.31
N MET A 72 -1.07 -9.38 7.99
CA MET A 72 -0.34 -8.16 7.57
C MET A 72 0.33 -8.34 6.20
N ARG A 73 0.94 -9.50 5.95
CA ARG A 73 1.50 -9.82 4.61
C ARG A 73 0.43 -9.82 3.51
N ASP A 74 -0.77 -10.32 3.81
CA ASP A 74 -1.87 -10.34 2.84
C ASP A 74 -2.39 -8.94 2.54
N VAL A 75 -2.52 -8.07 3.54
CA VAL A 75 -2.85 -6.65 3.37
C VAL A 75 -1.80 -5.96 2.50
N TRP A 76 -0.53 -6.17 2.82
CA TRP A 76 0.58 -5.59 2.06
C TRP A 76 0.62 -6.04 0.61
N ARG A 77 0.46 -7.34 0.36
CA ARG A 77 0.42 -7.90 -1.00
C ARG A 77 -0.70 -7.27 -1.83
N ARG A 78 -1.91 -7.17 -1.27
CA ARG A 78 -3.04 -6.50 -1.94
C ARG A 78 -2.75 -5.02 -2.20
N SER A 79 -2.16 -4.33 -1.26
CA SER A 79 -1.78 -2.93 -1.42
C SER A 79 -0.77 -2.72 -2.56
N LEU A 80 0.19 -3.63 -2.73
CA LEU A 80 1.12 -3.62 -3.85
C LEU A 80 0.42 -3.85 -5.20
N GLU A 81 -0.53 -4.77 -5.27
CA GLU A 81 -1.32 -5.05 -6.48
C GLU A 81 -2.14 -3.80 -6.87
N VAL A 82 -2.86 -3.21 -5.91
CA VAL A 82 -3.64 -1.98 -6.12
C VAL A 82 -2.74 -0.81 -6.52
N ALA A 83 -1.55 -0.69 -5.92
CA ALA A 83 -0.58 0.34 -6.29
C ALA A 83 -0.14 0.22 -7.75
N GLY A 84 0.18 -0.99 -8.21
CA GLY A 84 0.58 -1.25 -9.58
C GLY A 84 -0.53 -0.93 -10.59
N VAL A 85 -1.77 -1.34 -10.32
CA VAL A 85 -2.93 -1.06 -11.17
C VAL A 85 -3.26 0.43 -11.16
N SER A 86 -3.22 1.11 -10.00
CA SER A 86 -3.44 2.56 -9.88
C SER A 86 -2.41 3.35 -10.71
N TYR A 87 -1.15 2.94 -10.67
CA TYR A 87 -0.09 3.52 -11.52
C TYR A 87 -0.42 3.41 -13.00
N ALA A 88 -0.78 2.21 -13.45
CA ALA A 88 -1.08 1.93 -14.86
C ALA A 88 -2.32 2.70 -15.33
N LEU A 89 -3.40 2.73 -14.54
CA LEU A 89 -4.61 3.49 -14.82
C LEU A 89 -4.31 4.99 -14.90
N CYS A 90 -3.58 5.53 -13.94
CA CYS A 90 -3.21 6.93 -13.91
C CYS A 90 -2.45 7.34 -15.16
N ARG A 91 -1.45 6.56 -15.55
CA ARG A 91 -0.63 6.80 -16.74
C ARG A 91 -1.43 6.78 -18.04
N SER A 92 -2.45 5.92 -18.11
CA SER A 92 -3.20 5.70 -19.35
C SER A 92 -4.42 6.60 -19.50
N TYR A 93 -5.05 7.02 -18.39
CA TYR A 93 -6.38 7.61 -18.41
C TYR A 93 -6.49 8.95 -17.67
N SER A 94 -5.41 9.49 -17.11
CA SER A 94 -5.45 10.76 -16.39
C SER A 94 -4.23 11.64 -16.67
N GLN A 95 -4.31 12.90 -16.21
CA GLN A 95 -3.18 13.86 -16.22
C GLN A 95 -2.52 13.96 -14.84
N LEU A 96 -2.91 13.10 -13.90
CA LEU A 96 -2.36 13.03 -12.56
C LEU A 96 -0.95 12.41 -12.58
N LYS A 97 -0.26 12.44 -11.45
CA LYS A 97 1.07 11.85 -11.30
C LYS A 97 0.97 10.35 -10.99
N PRO A 98 1.44 9.45 -11.89
CA PRO A 98 1.33 8.00 -11.67
C PRO A 98 2.01 7.52 -10.39
N ASP A 99 3.14 8.13 -10.00
CA ASP A 99 3.84 7.80 -8.75
C ASP A 99 2.97 8.08 -7.51
N GLN A 100 2.18 9.16 -7.53
CA GLN A 100 1.25 9.47 -6.45
C GLN A 100 0.06 8.51 -6.43
N ALA A 101 -0.44 8.10 -7.59
CA ALA A 101 -1.50 7.09 -7.68
C ALA A 101 -1.02 5.74 -7.12
N ALA A 102 0.21 5.34 -7.43
CA ALA A 102 0.81 4.14 -6.85
C ALA A 102 0.95 4.24 -5.33
N LEU A 103 1.40 5.39 -4.81
CA LEU A 103 1.50 5.61 -3.37
C LEU A 103 0.11 5.56 -2.71
N GLY A 104 -0.90 6.17 -3.33
CA GLY A 104 -2.29 6.08 -2.88
C GLY A 104 -2.78 4.63 -2.77
N GLY A 105 -2.54 3.82 -3.80
CA GLY A 105 -2.84 2.39 -3.78
C GLY A 105 -2.06 1.63 -2.71
N LEU A 106 -0.84 2.03 -2.41
CA LEU A 106 -0.02 1.39 -1.39
C LEU A 106 -0.54 1.64 0.04
N VAL A 107 -1.07 2.84 0.29
CA VAL A 107 -1.48 3.27 1.64
C VAL A 107 -2.99 3.16 1.90
N HIS A 108 -3.79 2.74 0.90
CA HIS A 108 -5.25 2.73 1.03
C HIS A 108 -5.77 1.91 2.21
N GLN A 109 -5.08 0.86 2.61
CA GLN A 109 -5.42 0.00 3.75
C GLN A 109 -4.46 0.15 4.94
N ILE A 110 -3.67 1.22 5.01
CA ILE A 110 -2.66 1.39 6.08
C ILE A 110 -3.27 1.34 7.49
N GLY A 111 -4.51 1.77 7.65
CA GLY A 111 -5.25 1.73 8.92
C GLY A 111 -5.59 0.32 9.42
N VAL A 112 -5.45 -0.72 8.57
CA VAL A 112 -5.66 -2.12 8.99
C VAL A 112 -4.52 -2.60 9.89
N LEU A 113 -3.30 -2.15 9.65
CA LEU A 113 -2.12 -2.63 10.39
C LEU A 113 -2.20 -2.38 11.91
N PRO A 114 -2.53 -1.18 12.41
CA PRO A 114 -2.69 -0.96 13.85
C PRO A 114 -3.85 -1.73 14.45
N ILE A 115 -4.93 -2.03 13.69
CA ILE A 115 -6.02 -2.87 14.17
C ILE A 115 -5.55 -4.30 14.39
N LEU A 116 -4.77 -4.85 13.46
CA LEU A 116 -4.19 -6.19 13.59
C LEU A 116 -3.20 -6.26 14.75
N THR A 117 -2.38 -5.22 14.95
CA THR A 117 -1.48 -5.13 16.13
C THR A 117 -2.28 -5.11 17.44
N TYR A 118 -3.38 -4.35 17.48
CA TYR A 118 -4.27 -4.32 18.65
C TYR A 118 -4.94 -5.67 18.91
N ALA A 119 -5.45 -6.32 17.86
CA ALA A 119 -6.13 -7.61 17.95
C ALA A 119 -5.20 -8.71 18.49
N GLU A 120 -3.90 -8.59 18.30
CA GLU A 120 -2.90 -9.53 18.81
C GLU A 120 -2.89 -9.63 20.36
N ASP A 121 -3.21 -8.52 21.03
CA ASP A 121 -3.37 -8.47 22.50
C ASP A 121 -4.79 -8.80 22.97
N HIS A 122 -5.73 -9.05 22.03
CA HIS A 122 -7.15 -9.29 22.31
C HIS A 122 -7.60 -10.56 21.61
N TYR A 123 -7.29 -11.71 22.22
CA TYR A 123 -7.56 -13.04 21.66
C TYR A 123 -9.01 -13.24 21.20
N GLU A 124 -9.97 -12.71 21.96
CA GLU A 124 -11.41 -12.81 21.61
C GLU A 124 -11.70 -12.18 20.25
N LEU A 125 -11.09 -11.03 19.94
CA LEU A 125 -11.23 -10.37 18.66
C LEU A 125 -10.46 -11.12 17.55
N LEU A 126 -9.25 -11.59 17.84
CA LEU A 126 -8.42 -12.30 16.87
C LEU A 126 -9.00 -13.66 16.47
N SER A 127 -9.67 -14.34 17.41
CA SER A 127 -10.27 -15.66 17.20
C SER A 127 -11.65 -15.64 16.52
N ASP A 128 -12.27 -14.47 16.39
CA ASP A 128 -13.53 -14.27 15.68
C ASP A 128 -13.31 -13.45 14.38
N PRO A 129 -13.14 -14.13 13.22
CA PRO A 129 -12.91 -13.45 11.96
C PRO A 129 -14.02 -12.49 11.55
N VAL A 130 -15.28 -12.77 11.92
CA VAL A 130 -16.44 -11.92 11.56
C VAL A 130 -16.35 -10.61 12.33
N SER A 131 -16.15 -10.66 13.64
CA SER A 131 -15.98 -9.46 14.47
C SER A 131 -14.73 -8.67 14.07
N LEU A 132 -13.62 -9.34 13.79
CA LEU A 132 -12.39 -8.68 13.35
C LEU A 132 -12.59 -7.94 12.03
N ASN A 133 -13.22 -8.58 11.04
CA ASN A 133 -13.50 -7.95 9.75
C ASN A 133 -14.43 -6.74 9.91
N HIS A 134 -15.47 -6.87 10.74
CA HIS A 134 -16.37 -5.76 11.03
C HIS A 134 -15.65 -4.56 11.67
N VAL A 135 -14.75 -4.81 12.61
CA VAL A 135 -13.91 -3.76 13.22
C VAL A 135 -12.98 -3.14 12.17
N ILE A 136 -12.36 -3.95 11.34
CA ILE A 136 -11.50 -3.47 10.25
C ILE A 136 -12.30 -2.54 9.34
N GLU A 137 -13.42 -2.98 8.79
CA GLU A 137 -14.23 -2.19 7.86
C GLU A 137 -14.66 -0.84 8.44
N ARG A 138 -15.01 -0.81 9.71
CA ARG A 138 -15.48 0.40 10.40
C ARG A 138 -14.38 1.36 10.78
N ILE A 139 -13.23 0.85 11.17
CA ILE A 139 -12.21 1.63 11.90
C ILE A 139 -11.01 1.96 11.00
N HIS A 140 -10.62 1.06 10.06
CA HIS A 140 -9.43 1.31 9.25
C HIS A 140 -9.48 2.59 8.43
N PRO A 141 -10.63 3.06 7.89
CA PRO A 141 -10.66 4.31 7.14
C PRO A 141 -10.27 5.52 8.00
N LEU A 142 -10.80 5.56 9.23
CA LEU A 142 -10.51 6.64 10.19
C LEU A 142 -9.06 6.62 10.67
N LEU A 143 -8.52 5.41 10.93
CA LEU A 143 -7.13 5.26 11.34
C LEU A 143 -6.17 5.58 10.20
N GLY A 144 -6.50 5.18 8.98
CA GLY A 144 -5.70 5.49 7.80
C GLY A 144 -5.60 6.99 7.56
N ASP A 145 -6.71 7.72 7.58
CA ASP A 145 -6.72 9.18 7.49
C ASP A 145 -5.82 9.82 8.55
N LYS A 146 -6.00 9.43 9.83
CA LYS A 146 -5.21 9.97 10.94
C LYS A 146 -3.72 9.68 10.80
N LEU A 147 -3.34 8.46 10.44
CA LEU A 147 -1.95 8.08 10.24
C LEU A 147 -1.29 8.89 9.14
N LEU A 148 -1.95 9.02 7.98
CA LEU A 148 -1.41 9.75 6.85
C LEU A 148 -1.28 11.24 7.16
N ARG A 149 -2.21 11.83 7.94
CA ARG A 149 -2.08 13.22 8.41
C ARG A 149 -0.90 13.42 9.36
N VAL A 150 -0.75 12.53 10.34
CA VAL A 150 0.39 12.58 11.30
C VAL A 150 1.72 12.44 10.57
N TRP A 151 1.75 11.68 9.48
CA TRP A 151 2.95 11.51 8.64
C TRP A 151 3.08 12.57 7.54
N GLU A 152 2.26 13.62 7.58
CA GLU A 152 2.31 14.77 6.68
C GLU A 152 2.20 14.39 5.18
N PHE A 153 1.37 13.40 4.87
CA PHE A 153 1.05 13.05 3.48
C PHE A 153 0.26 14.16 2.80
N PRO A 154 0.40 14.31 1.46
CA PRO A 154 -0.45 15.22 0.69
C PRO A 154 -1.93 14.93 0.92
N GLU A 155 -2.75 15.98 1.08
CA GLU A 155 -4.19 15.86 1.38
C GLU A 155 -4.92 14.94 0.40
N GLN A 156 -4.57 15.00 -0.88
CA GLN A 156 -5.14 14.13 -1.93
C GLN A 156 -4.92 12.62 -1.70
N LEU A 157 -3.92 12.25 -0.89
CA LEU A 157 -3.65 10.85 -0.52
C LEU A 157 -4.26 10.51 0.84
N VAL A 158 -4.35 11.49 1.74
CA VAL A 158 -4.95 11.33 3.07
C VAL A 158 -6.42 10.90 2.99
N GLU A 159 -7.15 11.41 2.01
CA GLU A 159 -8.57 11.10 1.80
C GLU A 159 -8.83 9.66 1.32
N ILE A 160 -7.82 9.00 0.74
CA ILE A 160 -8.00 7.69 0.10
C ILE A 160 -8.53 6.62 1.05
N PRO A 161 -7.94 6.37 2.25
CA PRO A 161 -8.43 5.33 3.14
C PRO A 161 -9.90 5.49 3.54
N GLY A 162 -10.35 6.74 3.64
CA GLY A 162 -11.73 7.05 4.02
C GLY A 162 -12.75 6.95 2.89
N GLN A 163 -12.31 7.05 1.64
CA GLN A 163 -13.20 7.23 0.50
C GLN A 163 -13.14 6.13 -0.57
N TYR A 164 -12.10 5.27 -0.57
CA TYR A 164 -11.90 4.30 -1.66
C TYR A 164 -12.99 3.21 -1.75
N LEU A 165 -13.80 3.02 -0.70
CA LEU A 165 -14.96 2.11 -0.70
C LEU A 165 -16.30 2.85 -0.85
N ASP A 166 -16.32 4.18 -0.90
CA ASP A 166 -17.53 4.95 -1.14
C ASP A 166 -17.81 5.07 -2.64
N PHE A 167 -18.52 4.08 -3.19
CA PHE A 167 -18.93 4.08 -4.60
C PHE A 167 -20.08 5.03 -4.92
N SER A 168 -20.65 5.70 -3.92
CA SER A 168 -21.66 6.77 -4.13
C SER A 168 -21.02 8.13 -4.36
N ARG A 169 -19.70 8.22 -4.18
CA ARG A 169 -18.92 9.42 -4.36
C ARG A 169 -19.07 10.00 -5.77
N GLN A 170 -19.26 11.31 -5.85
CA GLN A 170 -19.27 12.03 -7.12
C GLN A 170 -18.12 13.03 -7.14
N SER A 171 -17.25 12.90 -8.12
CA SER A 171 -16.18 13.86 -8.38
C SER A 171 -16.41 14.54 -9.73
N SER A 172 -16.07 15.83 -9.83
CA SER A 172 -16.16 16.58 -11.09
C SER A 172 -15.00 16.27 -12.03
N ARG A 173 -13.93 15.70 -11.54
CA ARG A 173 -12.72 15.30 -12.27
C ARG A 173 -12.13 14.04 -11.63
N ILE A 174 -11.48 13.23 -12.46
CA ILE A 174 -10.74 12.05 -11.96
C ILE A 174 -9.69 12.51 -10.95
N ASP A 175 -9.69 11.87 -9.78
CA ASP A 175 -8.69 12.05 -8.74
C ASP A 175 -8.04 10.72 -8.32
N TYR A 176 -7.18 10.75 -7.29
CA TYR A 176 -6.48 9.55 -6.84
C TYR A 176 -7.40 8.55 -6.15
N VAL A 177 -8.49 9.00 -5.53
CA VAL A 177 -9.49 8.11 -4.94
C VAL A 177 -10.17 7.28 -6.01
N ASP A 178 -10.61 7.90 -7.12
CA ASP A 178 -11.24 7.20 -8.25
C ASP A 178 -10.32 6.12 -8.83
N LEU A 179 -9.03 6.44 -8.99
CA LEU A 179 -8.03 5.50 -9.50
C LEU A 179 -7.85 4.29 -8.57
N VAL A 180 -7.78 4.53 -7.25
CA VAL A 180 -7.66 3.47 -6.25
C VAL A 180 -8.94 2.65 -6.14
N GLN A 181 -10.12 3.26 -6.25
CA GLN A 181 -11.40 2.53 -6.30
C GLN A 181 -11.44 1.54 -7.45
N VAL A 182 -11.15 2.01 -8.68
CA VAL A 182 -11.15 1.15 -9.87
C VAL A 182 -10.08 0.06 -9.76
N ALA A 183 -8.89 0.40 -9.26
CA ALA A 183 -7.82 -0.56 -9.05
C ALA A 183 -8.21 -1.64 -8.04
N THR A 184 -8.85 -1.25 -6.93
CA THR A 184 -9.35 -2.17 -5.91
C THR A 184 -10.38 -3.13 -6.47
N LEU A 185 -11.37 -2.64 -7.22
CA LEU A 185 -12.37 -3.47 -7.88
C LEU A 185 -11.73 -4.45 -8.86
N TYR A 186 -10.76 -3.98 -9.63
CA TYR A 186 -10.03 -4.83 -10.59
C TYR A 186 -9.27 -5.97 -9.90
N CYS A 187 -8.57 -5.66 -8.81
CA CYS A 187 -7.80 -6.65 -8.06
C CYS A 187 -8.68 -7.67 -7.31
N HIS A 188 -9.92 -7.32 -6.97
CA HIS A 188 -10.84 -8.17 -6.21
C HIS A 188 -11.88 -8.90 -7.07
N LYS A 189 -11.89 -8.71 -8.39
CA LYS A 189 -12.91 -9.31 -9.28
C LYS A 189 -12.94 -10.84 -9.25
N ASP A 190 -11.84 -11.50 -8.90
CA ASP A 190 -11.69 -12.95 -8.84
C ASP A 190 -11.76 -13.50 -7.40
N THR A 191 -11.89 -12.63 -6.40
CA THR A 191 -12.16 -13.04 -5.02
C THR A 191 -13.66 -13.02 -4.83
N GLU A 192 -14.27 -14.19 -4.64
CA GLU A 192 -15.64 -14.26 -4.15
C GLU A 192 -15.73 -13.42 -2.88
N HIS A 193 -16.62 -12.43 -2.89
CA HIS A 193 -16.95 -11.72 -1.67
C HIS A 193 -17.49 -12.74 -0.67
N PRO A 194 -16.95 -12.79 0.55
CA PRO A 194 -17.59 -13.55 1.61
C PRO A 194 -18.97 -12.98 1.94
#